data_61ba3486deaf1163434864cdfdd62c17
#
_entry.id   61ba3486deaf1163434864cdfdd62c17
#
_cell.length_a   1.000
_cell.length_b   1.000
_cell.length_c   1.000
_cell.angle_alpha   90.00
_cell.angle_beta   90.00
_cell.angle_gamma   90.00
#
_symmetry.space_group_name_H-M   'P 1'
#
loop_
_entity.id
_entity.type
_entity.pdbx_description
1 polymer ?
#
loop_
_entity_poly.entity_id
_entity_poly.type
_entity_poly.pdbx_seq_one_letter_code
_entity_poly.pdbx_strand_id
1 'polypeptide(L)'
;EISCSLVGSEMCIRDRFGIPYIIMDEGWAKSTRDPYTPNPDVDLHELIRYGKEKNVGIVLWLTWLTVEKNFDLFKTFNEWGIKGVKIDFMDRSDQWMVNYYERVAQEAARHHLFVDFHGSFKPAGLEYKYPNVLSYEGVRGMEQMGGCKPENSIYLPFMRNAVGPMDYTPGAMISMQPNIYRSERPNSASIGTRAYQMSLFVIFESGLQMLADNPTLYYRNEDCTRFITQVPVTWDETVVLEAKVGEYVIVAKRKGEKWFIGGMTNDKENERELAPVYLISFLTQKMLLMAIYERWNEVKV
;
A
#
# COMPACT_ATOMS: atom_id res chain seq x y z
N GLU A 1 1.18 21.42 12.33
CA GLU A 1 1.51 20.63 13.53
C GLU A 1 1.20 19.17 13.27
N ILE A 2 2.18 18.43 12.76
CA ILE A 2 2.19 16.98 12.92
C ILE A 2 2.58 16.77 14.37
N SER A 3 1.60 16.88 15.26
CA SER A 3 1.88 16.76 16.69
C SER A 3 2.19 15.30 17.04
N CYS A 4 3.02 15.11 18.03
CA CYS A 4 3.31 13.81 18.67
C CYS A 4 2.02 13.01 18.99
N SER A 5 0.88 13.68 19.14
CA SER A 5 -0.44 13.08 19.34
C SER A 5 -0.98 12.34 18.10
N LEU A 6 -0.68 12.81 16.88
CA LEU A 6 -1.14 12.12 15.67
C LEU A 6 -0.37 10.80 15.45
N VAL A 7 0.94 10.83 15.61
CA VAL A 7 1.78 9.63 15.54
C VAL A 7 1.45 8.65 16.67
N GLY A 8 1.13 9.14 17.87
CA GLY A 8 0.63 8.31 18.94
C GLY A 8 -0.70 7.63 18.61
N SER A 9 -1.63 8.34 17.97
CA SER A 9 -2.90 7.77 17.49
C SER A 9 -2.69 6.74 16.38
N GLU A 10 -1.75 6.96 15.48
CA GLU A 10 -1.37 5.99 14.45
C GLU A 10 -0.76 4.73 15.07
N MET A 11 0.08 4.86 16.08
CA MET A 11 0.63 3.70 16.80
C MET A 11 -0.45 2.88 17.51
N CYS A 12 -1.46 3.51 18.12
CA CYS A 12 -2.58 2.82 18.75
C CYS A 12 -3.42 2.02 17.76
N ILE A 13 -3.68 2.56 16.56
CA ILE A 13 -4.37 1.82 15.48
C ILE A 13 -3.56 0.62 15.05
N ARG A 14 -2.26 0.79 14.87
CA ARG A 14 -1.38 -0.26 14.40
C ARG A 14 -1.29 -1.40 15.40
N ASP A 15 -1.16 -1.09 16.68
CA ASP A 15 -1.22 -2.07 17.77
C ASP A 15 -2.56 -2.84 17.78
N ARG A 16 -3.69 -2.13 17.65
CA ARG A 16 -5.03 -2.72 17.67
C ARG A 16 -5.33 -3.63 16.47
N PHE A 17 -4.85 -3.27 15.29
CA PHE A 17 -5.16 -3.98 14.04
C PHE A 17 -3.98 -4.78 13.48
N GLY A 18 -2.84 -4.82 14.17
CA GLY A 18 -1.67 -5.59 13.76
C GLY A 18 -0.94 -5.04 12.53
N ILE A 19 -1.01 -3.73 12.28
CA ILE A 19 -0.32 -3.08 11.17
C ILE A 19 1.18 -2.97 11.52
N PRO A 20 2.11 -3.53 10.71
CA PRO A 20 3.49 -3.73 11.14
C PRO A 20 4.37 -2.48 11.06
N TYR A 21 4.00 -1.47 10.25
CA TYR A 21 4.87 -0.31 9.99
C TYR A 21 4.14 1.01 10.00
N ILE A 22 4.89 2.08 10.37
CA ILE A 22 4.54 3.47 10.12
C ILE A 22 5.58 4.08 9.20
N ILE A 23 5.15 4.76 8.13
CA ILE A 23 6.01 5.59 7.32
C ILE A 23 5.88 7.02 7.81
N MET A 24 7.01 7.57 8.25
CA MET A 24 7.13 8.99 8.55
C MET A 24 7.54 9.69 7.27
N ASP A 25 6.60 10.39 6.66
CA ASP A 25 6.78 11.14 5.42
C ASP A 25 7.57 12.43 5.64
N GLU A 26 7.63 13.34 4.68
CA GLU A 26 8.34 14.62 4.80
C GLU A 26 8.02 15.33 6.12
N GLY A 27 9.03 15.85 6.79
CA GLY A 27 8.89 16.58 8.06
C GLY A 27 9.39 15.84 9.30
N TRP A 28 9.76 14.57 9.23
CA TRP A 28 10.40 13.85 10.32
C TRP A 28 11.82 14.36 10.63
N ALA A 29 12.52 14.86 9.62
CA ALA A 29 13.83 15.51 9.75
C ALA A 29 13.70 17.02 9.69
N LYS A 30 14.64 17.73 10.29
CA LYS A 30 14.73 19.20 10.26
C LYS A 30 14.79 19.76 8.84
N SER A 31 15.33 19.01 7.91
CA SER A 31 15.44 19.36 6.51
C SER A 31 15.48 18.11 5.65
N THR A 32 14.86 18.16 4.48
CA THR A 32 14.93 17.07 3.47
C THR A 32 16.34 16.79 2.97
N ARG A 33 17.32 17.63 3.30
CA ARG A 33 18.74 17.50 2.91
C ARG A 33 19.63 17.00 4.04
N ASP A 34 19.13 16.95 5.26
CA ASP A 34 19.85 16.48 6.44
C ASP A 34 19.13 15.26 7.04
N PRO A 35 19.58 14.04 6.73
CA PRO A 35 18.94 12.82 7.20
C PRO A 35 19.37 12.42 8.63
N TYR A 36 20.21 13.20 9.28
CA TYR A 36 20.78 12.85 10.59
C TYR A 36 20.21 13.65 11.74
N THR A 37 19.55 14.75 11.44
CA THR A 37 18.95 15.64 12.46
C THR A 37 17.44 15.53 12.43
N PRO A 38 16.80 14.81 13.39
CA PRO A 38 15.35 14.80 13.52
C PRO A 38 14.77 16.20 13.68
N ASN A 39 13.53 16.38 13.24
CA ASN A 39 12.78 17.60 13.50
C ASN A 39 12.59 17.76 15.02
N PRO A 40 12.92 18.92 15.60
CA PRO A 40 12.79 19.13 17.05
C PRO A 40 11.36 19.01 17.57
N ASP A 41 10.36 19.16 16.70
CA ASP A 41 8.94 18.97 17.04
C ASP A 41 8.50 17.50 16.98
N VAL A 42 9.42 16.59 16.61
CA VAL A 42 9.18 15.14 16.50
C VAL A 42 10.25 14.39 17.28
N ASP A 43 9.88 13.77 18.39
CA ASP A 43 10.81 12.89 19.11
C ASP A 43 10.91 11.53 18.40
N LEU A 44 11.71 11.50 17.35
CA LEU A 44 11.90 10.30 16.50
C LEU A 44 12.41 9.11 17.32
N HIS A 45 13.34 9.32 18.24
CA HIS A 45 13.95 8.24 19.03
C HIS A 45 12.95 7.64 20.02
N GLU A 46 12.12 8.46 20.63
CA GLU A 46 11.03 7.98 21.48
C GLU A 46 9.97 7.23 20.68
N LEU A 47 9.65 7.69 19.45
CA LEU A 47 8.73 6.98 18.55
C LEU A 47 9.28 5.61 18.15
N ILE A 48 10.58 5.50 17.85
CA ILE A 48 11.22 4.23 17.54
C ILE A 48 11.17 3.30 18.76
N ARG A 49 11.47 3.80 19.96
CA ARG A 49 11.41 3.04 21.20
C ARG A 49 9.99 2.51 21.47
N TYR A 50 9.01 3.38 21.40
CA TYR A 50 7.60 3.03 21.60
C TYR A 50 7.08 2.07 20.53
N GLY A 51 7.45 2.31 19.27
CA GLY A 51 7.15 1.38 18.16
C GLY A 51 7.69 -0.02 18.40
N LYS A 52 8.93 -0.13 18.91
CA LYS A 52 9.51 -1.42 19.29
C LYS A 52 8.72 -2.13 20.40
N GLU A 53 8.23 -1.42 21.39
CA GLU A 53 7.36 -1.97 22.45
C GLU A 53 6.03 -2.49 21.91
N LYS A 54 5.51 -1.84 20.85
CA LYS A 54 4.24 -2.17 20.19
C LYS A 54 4.38 -3.10 18.99
N ASN A 55 5.58 -3.61 18.71
CA ASN A 55 5.91 -4.38 17.51
C ASN A 55 5.58 -3.64 16.20
N VAL A 56 5.76 -2.32 16.18
CA VAL A 56 5.54 -1.44 15.03
C VAL A 56 6.90 -0.87 14.59
N GLY A 57 7.28 -1.15 13.36
CA GLY A 57 8.50 -0.62 12.77
C GLY A 57 8.32 0.79 12.22
N ILE A 58 9.36 1.62 12.32
CA ILE A 58 9.39 2.95 11.71
C ILE A 58 10.13 2.87 10.38
N VAL A 59 9.57 3.52 9.38
CA VAL A 59 10.13 3.70 8.02
C VAL A 59 10.27 5.20 7.79
N LEU A 60 11.38 5.63 7.20
CA LEU A 60 11.64 7.04 6.97
C LEU A 60 11.61 7.38 5.49
N TRP A 61 10.92 8.46 5.16
CA TRP A 61 10.89 9.03 3.83
C TRP A 61 12.13 9.90 3.57
N LEU A 62 12.66 9.82 2.36
CA LEU A 62 13.86 10.54 1.92
C LEU A 62 13.75 10.91 0.44
N THR A 63 14.38 12.02 0.05
CA THR A 63 14.61 12.26 -1.38
C THR A 63 15.80 11.42 -1.87
N TRP A 64 15.74 10.95 -3.13
CA TRP A 64 16.85 10.17 -3.70
C TRP A 64 18.19 10.92 -3.66
N LEU A 65 18.15 12.27 -3.83
CA LEU A 65 19.35 13.11 -3.82
C LEU A 65 19.99 13.20 -2.43
N THR A 66 19.18 13.17 -1.39
CA THR A 66 19.68 13.09 0.01
C THR A 66 20.36 11.77 0.28
N VAL A 67 19.78 10.67 -0.18
CA VAL A 67 20.40 9.34 -0.07
C VAL A 67 21.72 9.30 -0.83
N GLU A 68 21.77 9.79 -2.08
CA GLU A 68 22.99 9.76 -2.89
C GLU A 68 24.15 10.54 -2.25
N LYS A 69 23.85 11.63 -1.56
CA LYS A 69 24.85 12.45 -0.87
C LYS A 69 25.28 11.90 0.48
N ASN A 70 24.51 10.99 1.08
CA ASN A 70 24.68 10.52 2.45
C ASN A 70 24.49 8.99 2.51
N PHE A 71 25.22 8.23 1.70
CA PHE A 71 24.97 6.78 1.54
C PHE A 71 25.23 5.97 2.82
N ASP A 72 25.96 6.52 3.78
CA ASP A 72 26.19 5.97 5.12
C ASP A 72 24.96 6.05 6.04
N LEU A 73 23.90 6.77 5.62
CA LEU A 73 22.63 6.86 6.38
C LEU A 73 22.01 5.48 6.66
N PHE A 74 22.17 4.50 5.76
CA PHE A 74 21.62 3.15 5.97
C PHE A 74 22.17 2.48 7.23
N LYS A 75 23.47 2.68 7.49
CA LYS A 75 24.10 2.21 8.73
C LYS A 75 23.51 2.91 9.94
N THR A 76 23.44 4.24 9.90
CA THR A 76 22.90 5.07 10.99
C THR A 76 21.44 4.69 11.30
N PHE A 77 20.61 4.51 10.27
CA PHE A 77 19.21 4.15 10.44
C PHE A 77 19.03 2.75 11.03
N ASN A 78 19.86 1.78 10.64
CA ASN A 78 19.88 0.49 11.29
C ASN A 78 20.26 0.61 12.78
N GLU A 79 21.26 1.42 13.12
CA GLU A 79 21.68 1.69 14.51
C GLU A 79 20.53 2.36 15.31
N TRP A 80 19.76 3.23 14.71
CA TRP A 80 18.56 3.82 15.33
C TRP A 80 17.41 2.82 15.51
N GLY A 81 17.39 1.74 14.74
CA GLY A 81 16.36 0.71 14.78
C GLY A 81 15.24 0.91 13.74
N ILE A 82 15.46 1.75 12.75
CA ILE A 82 14.61 1.92 11.57
C ILE A 82 14.50 0.60 10.81
N LYS A 83 13.36 0.34 10.16
CA LYS A 83 13.07 -0.91 9.46
C LYS A 83 13.15 -0.80 7.94
N GLY A 84 12.95 0.38 7.39
CA GLY A 84 12.99 0.61 5.95
C GLY A 84 13.04 2.07 5.60
N VAL A 85 13.17 2.34 4.31
CA VAL A 85 13.18 3.67 3.74
C VAL A 85 12.23 3.76 2.55
N LYS A 86 11.49 4.86 2.48
CA LYS A 86 10.74 5.30 1.29
C LYS A 86 11.58 6.36 0.59
N ILE A 87 12.08 6.05 -0.61
CA ILE A 87 12.98 6.94 -1.35
C ILE A 87 12.24 7.50 -2.56
N ASP A 88 12.17 8.83 -2.63
CA ASP A 88 11.24 9.53 -3.50
C ASP A 88 11.93 10.51 -4.48
N PHE A 89 11.12 10.99 -5.44
CA PHE A 89 11.46 11.99 -6.45
C PHE A 89 12.54 11.56 -7.45
N MET A 90 12.61 10.28 -7.79
CA MET A 90 13.60 9.80 -8.75
C MET A 90 13.31 10.29 -10.17
N ASP A 91 12.05 10.33 -10.61
CA ASP A 91 11.50 10.94 -11.84
C ASP A 91 12.32 10.75 -13.12
N ARG A 92 13.16 9.71 -13.17
CA ARG A 92 14.03 9.41 -14.30
C ARG A 92 14.33 7.92 -14.38
N SER A 93 14.68 7.45 -15.59
CA SER A 93 14.91 6.04 -15.88
C SER A 93 16.13 5.80 -16.79
N ASP A 94 17.06 6.74 -16.80
CA ASP A 94 18.34 6.57 -17.48
C ASP A 94 19.25 5.54 -16.79
N GLN A 95 20.31 5.11 -17.46
CA GLN A 95 21.19 4.05 -16.97
C GLN A 95 21.81 4.37 -15.61
N TRP A 96 22.12 5.65 -15.35
CA TRP A 96 22.68 6.02 -14.05
C TRP A 96 21.67 5.80 -12.92
N MET A 97 20.40 6.20 -13.13
CA MET A 97 19.34 6.01 -12.14
C MET A 97 19.02 4.52 -11.97
N VAL A 98 18.99 3.72 -13.02
CA VAL A 98 18.80 2.27 -12.92
C VAL A 98 19.90 1.63 -12.06
N ASN A 99 21.16 2.02 -12.26
CA ASN A 99 22.26 1.58 -11.42
C ASN A 99 22.16 2.09 -9.96
N TYR A 100 21.57 3.28 -9.76
CA TYR A 100 21.33 3.83 -8.43
C TYR A 100 20.34 2.97 -7.64
N TYR A 101 19.24 2.52 -8.26
CA TYR A 101 18.29 1.59 -7.61
C TYR A 101 19.00 0.34 -7.08
N GLU A 102 19.87 -0.24 -7.88
CA GLU A 102 20.60 -1.45 -7.47
C GLU A 102 21.59 -1.15 -6.31
N ARG A 103 22.32 -0.04 -6.37
CA ARG A 103 23.23 0.38 -5.28
C ARG A 103 22.48 0.58 -3.97
N VAL A 104 21.35 1.25 -4.02
CA VAL A 104 20.47 1.47 -2.85
C VAL A 104 19.97 0.16 -2.30
N ALA A 105 19.39 -0.71 -3.14
CA ALA A 105 18.88 -2.00 -2.72
C ALA A 105 19.94 -2.85 -2.02
N GLN A 106 21.16 -2.88 -2.58
CA GLN A 106 22.28 -3.60 -2.02
C GLN A 106 22.72 -3.04 -0.66
N GLU A 107 22.86 -1.72 -0.54
CA GLU A 107 23.32 -1.10 0.70
C GLU A 107 22.28 -1.19 1.80
N ALA A 108 21.01 -0.95 1.48
CA ALA A 108 19.89 -1.14 2.40
C ALA A 108 19.84 -2.60 2.92
N ALA A 109 20.03 -3.59 2.04
CA ALA A 109 20.09 -5.00 2.44
C ALA A 109 21.23 -5.30 3.41
N ARG A 110 22.44 -4.71 3.21
CA ARG A 110 23.58 -4.87 4.12
C ARG A 110 23.27 -4.38 5.53
N HIS A 111 22.38 -3.39 5.63
CA HIS A 111 21.97 -2.80 6.90
C HIS A 111 20.59 -3.24 7.36
N HIS A 112 20.06 -4.36 6.81
CA HIS A 112 18.79 -4.95 7.19
C HIS A 112 17.57 -4.01 7.06
N LEU A 113 17.62 -3.12 6.06
CA LEU A 113 16.54 -2.20 5.74
C LEU A 113 15.83 -2.64 4.45
N PHE A 114 14.50 -2.54 4.44
CA PHE A 114 13.75 -2.65 3.20
C PHE A 114 13.59 -1.29 2.52
N VAL A 115 13.22 -1.33 1.25
CA VAL A 115 13.08 -0.14 0.41
C VAL A 115 11.73 -0.14 -0.28
N ASP A 116 11.09 1.02 -0.29
CA ASP A 116 9.99 1.39 -1.15
C ASP A 116 10.44 2.56 -2.04
N PHE A 117 10.35 2.41 -3.36
CA PHE A 117 10.78 3.43 -4.31
C PHE A 117 9.59 4.24 -4.80
N HIS A 118 9.63 5.56 -4.56
CA HIS A 118 8.61 6.53 -4.96
C HIS A 118 9.12 7.52 -6.02
N GLY A 119 8.21 8.19 -6.74
CA GLY A 119 8.60 8.93 -7.94
C GLY A 119 9.38 8.05 -8.94
N SER A 120 9.11 6.77 -8.91
CA SER A 120 9.90 5.72 -9.56
C SER A 120 9.26 5.24 -10.87
N PHE A 121 10.06 4.64 -11.75
CA PHE A 121 9.50 3.87 -12.86
C PHE A 121 9.01 2.49 -12.38
N LYS A 122 8.30 1.77 -13.26
CA LYS A 122 7.82 0.41 -12.99
C LYS A 122 8.95 -0.56 -12.67
N PRO A 123 8.72 -1.64 -11.89
CA PRO A 123 9.70 -2.68 -11.64
C PRO A 123 10.30 -3.27 -12.91
N ALA A 124 11.55 -3.73 -12.80
CA ALA A 124 12.29 -4.39 -13.86
C ALA A 124 13.04 -5.65 -13.36
N GLY A 125 12.53 -6.28 -12.29
CA GLY A 125 13.05 -7.52 -11.74
C GLY A 125 14.15 -7.35 -10.67
N LEU A 126 14.40 -6.12 -10.21
CA LEU A 126 15.38 -5.87 -9.15
C LEU A 126 15.01 -6.58 -7.83
N GLU A 127 13.72 -6.66 -7.54
CA GLU A 127 13.13 -7.33 -6.38
C GLU A 127 13.43 -8.84 -6.32
N TYR A 128 13.69 -9.48 -7.44
CA TYR A 128 14.12 -10.88 -7.48
C TYR A 128 15.59 -11.06 -7.05
N LYS A 129 16.42 -10.04 -7.30
CA LYS A 129 17.82 -10.02 -6.89
C LYS A 129 17.98 -9.50 -5.44
N TYR A 130 17.17 -8.51 -5.08
CA TYR A 130 17.17 -7.85 -3.79
C TYR A 130 15.76 -7.86 -3.19
N PRO A 131 15.38 -8.94 -2.49
CA PRO A 131 14.02 -9.11 -1.95
C PRO A 131 13.67 -8.13 -0.82
N ASN A 132 14.62 -7.31 -0.37
CA ASN A 132 14.35 -6.17 0.49
C ASN A 132 13.74 -4.97 -0.23
N VAL A 133 13.65 -4.98 -1.56
CA VAL A 133 12.84 -4.00 -2.32
C VAL A 133 11.42 -4.50 -2.36
N LEU A 134 10.55 -3.89 -1.56
CA LEU A 134 9.19 -4.39 -1.33
C LEU A 134 8.16 -3.80 -2.29
N SER A 135 8.33 -2.55 -2.70
CA SER A 135 7.37 -1.89 -3.59
C SER A 135 8.01 -0.77 -4.40
N TYR A 136 7.27 -0.32 -5.42
CA TYR A 136 7.60 0.81 -6.28
C TYR A 136 6.32 1.57 -6.58
N GLU A 137 6.36 2.90 -6.60
CA GLU A 137 5.20 3.65 -7.08
C GLU A 137 4.94 3.32 -8.56
N GLY A 138 5.61 3.94 -9.48
CA GLY A 138 5.48 3.71 -10.92
C GLY A 138 4.04 3.53 -11.42
N VAL A 139 3.08 4.15 -10.76
CA VAL A 139 1.64 4.07 -10.97
C VAL A 139 0.97 5.36 -10.49
N ARG A 140 -0.15 5.72 -11.08
CA ARG A 140 -1.01 6.76 -10.54
C ARG A 140 -1.89 6.14 -9.44
N GLY A 141 -1.48 6.31 -8.18
CA GLY A 141 -2.14 5.77 -7.00
C GLY A 141 -3.08 6.76 -6.31
N MET A 142 -3.57 6.40 -5.12
CA MET A 142 -4.54 7.20 -4.36
C MET A 142 -3.97 8.54 -3.85
N GLU A 143 -2.67 8.78 -3.92
CA GLU A 143 -2.10 10.11 -3.73
C GLU A 143 -2.68 11.15 -4.70
N GLN A 144 -2.98 10.75 -5.94
CA GLN A 144 -3.62 11.56 -6.97
C GLN A 144 -5.15 11.44 -6.96
N MET A 145 -5.74 11.10 -5.87
CA MET A 145 -7.15 10.85 -5.56
C MET A 145 -8.14 10.90 -6.74
N GLY A 146 -8.48 12.08 -7.25
CA GLY A 146 -9.44 12.27 -8.35
C GLY A 146 -9.04 11.64 -9.69
N GLY A 147 -7.80 11.21 -9.82
CA GLY A 147 -7.32 10.45 -10.98
C GLY A 147 -7.42 8.94 -10.82
N CYS A 148 -7.79 8.46 -9.64
CA CYS A 148 -7.87 7.04 -9.30
C CYS A 148 -9.33 6.59 -9.35
N LYS A 149 -9.79 6.26 -10.55
CA LYS A 149 -11.16 5.81 -10.81
C LYS A 149 -11.18 4.32 -11.13
N PRO A 150 -12.30 3.61 -10.90
CA PRO A 150 -12.44 2.20 -11.27
C PRO A 150 -12.07 1.91 -12.73
N GLU A 151 -12.50 2.77 -13.66
CA GLU A 151 -12.19 2.63 -15.09
C GLU A 151 -10.69 2.76 -15.43
N ASN A 152 -9.87 3.37 -14.57
CA ASN A 152 -8.41 3.37 -14.70
C ASN A 152 -7.78 2.19 -13.98
N SER A 153 -8.22 1.92 -12.76
CA SER A 153 -7.66 0.87 -11.90
C SER A 153 -7.84 -0.52 -12.48
N ILE A 154 -8.89 -0.73 -13.28
CA ILE A 154 -9.19 -2.03 -13.90
C ILE A 154 -8.08 -2.52 -14.84
N TYR A 155 -7.24 -1.65 -15.37
CA TYR A 155 -6.12 -2.02 -16.22
C TYR A 155 -4.87 -2.42 -15.45
N LEU A 156 -4.74 -1.98 -14.18
CA LEU A 156 -3.50 -2.12 -13.43
C LEU A 156 -3.08 -3.57 -13.15
N PRO A 157 -3.97 -4.52 -12.83
CA PRO A 157 -3.60 -5.93 -12.66
C PRO A 157 -2.98 -6.54 -13.92
N PHE A 158 -3.48 -6.13 -15.09
CA PHE A 158 -3.06 -6.69 -16.39
C PHE A 158 -1.79 -6.03 -16.94
N MET A 159 -1.54 -4.78 -16.59
CA MET A 159 -0.44 -3.99 -17.17
C MET A 159 0.65 -3.71 -16.16
N ARG A 160 0.28 -3.12 -15.00
CA ARG A 160 1.26 -2.64 -14.03
C ARG A 160 1.75 -3.75 -13.10
N ASN A 161 0.84 -4.55 -12.53
CA ASN A 161 1.25 -5.68 -11.69
C ASN A 161 1.86 -6.85 -12.49
N ALA A 162 1.64 -6.92 -13.78
CA ALA A 162 2.30 -7.90 -14.65
C ALA A 162 3.84 -7.77 -14.65
N VAL A 163 4.39 -6.62 -14.26
CA VAL A 163 5.83 -6.36 -14.19
C VAL A 163 6.35 -6.28 -12.76
N GLY A 164 5.51 -6.43 -11.74
CA GLY A 164 5.91 -6.46 -10.34
C GLY A 164 5.04 -5.64 -9.38
N PRO A 165 5.44 -5.53 -8.12
CA PRO A 165 4.67 -4.86 -7.08
C PRO A 165 4.50 -3.37 -7.34
N MET A 166 3.44 -2.77 -6.76
CA MET A 166 3.20 -1.33 -6.84
C MET A 166 2.69 -0.76 -5.52
N ASP A 167 3.15 0.44 -5.20
CA ASP A 167 2.57 1.26 -4.14
C ASP A 167 1.42 2.11 -4.72
N TYR A 168 0.20 1.59 -4.60
CA TYR A 168 -1.02 2.27 -5.05
C TYR A 168 -1.69 3.06 -3.93
N THR A 169 -1.41 2.71 -2.68
CA THR A 169 -2.01 3.31 -1.47
C THR A 169 -3.53 3.21 -1.45
N PRO A 170 -4.15 2.03 -1.53
CA PRO A 170 -5.60 1.87 -1.47
C PRO A 170 -6.15 2.11 -0.06
N GLY A 171 -7.48 2.02 0.11
CA GLY A 171 -8.13 1.98 1.42
C GLY A 171 -8.78 3.29 1.86
N ALA A 172 -9.08 4.21 0.95
CA ALA A 172 -9.88 5.39 1.29
C ALA A 172 -11.28 4.99 1.77
N MET A 173 -11.65 5.41 2.98
CA MET A 173 -12.93 5.08 3.62
C MET A 173 -14.07 6.04 3.22
N ILE A 174 -13.75 7.23 2.72
CA ILE A 174 -14.71 8.15 2.12
C ILE A 174 -14.85 7.78 0.64
N SER A 175 -16.04 7.35 0.24
CA SER A 175 -16.34 6.97 -1.13
C SER A 175 -17.47 7.81 -1.68
N MET A 176 -17.33 8.31 -2.90
CA MET A 176 -18.28 9.21 -3.53
C MET A 176 -18.55 8.79 -4.98
N GLN A 177 -19.74 9.10 -5.46
CA GLN A 177 -20.06 8.97 -6.88
C GLN A 177 -19.35 10.07 -7.70
N PRO A 178 -19.04 9.85 -8.99
CA PRO A 178 -18.27 10.78 -9.79
C PRO A 178 -18.84 12.21 -9.83
N ASN A 179 -20.15 12.35 -9.84
CA ASN A 179 -20.87 13.64 -9.95
C ASN A 179 -20.82 14.50 -8.67
N ILE A 180 -20.48 13.90 -7.53
CA ILE A 180 -20.36 14.58 -6.23
C ILE A 180 -18.95 14.49 -5.65
N TYR A 181 -18.00 13.94 -6.42
CA TYR A 181 -16.66 13.70 -5.93
C TYR A 181 -15.94 15.01 -5.59
N ARG A 182 -15.38 15.02 -4.40
CA ARG A 182 -14.45 16.04 -3.91
C ARG A 182 -13.48 15.41 -2.92
N SER A 183 -12.25 15.83 -2.95
CA SER A 183 -11.24 15.44 -1.98
C SER A 183 -10.69 16.68 -1.27
N GLU A 184 -10.57 16.61 0.03
CA GLU A 184 -10.03 17.68 0.87
C GLU A 184 -9.05 17.07 1.87
N ARG A 185 -7.77 17.40 1.73
CA ARG A 185 -6.78 16.96 2.73
C ARG A 185 -7.14 17.49 4.11
N PRO A 186 -6.93 16.76 5.21
CA PRO A 186 -6.12 15.52 5.31
C PRO A 186 -6.89 14.23 4.99
N ASN A 187 -8.15 14.30 4.59
CA ASN A 187 -8.93 13.10 4.31
C ASN A 187 -8.72 12.63 2.87
N SER A 188 -8.50 11.35 2.71
CA SER A 188 -8.54 10.70 1.40
C SER A 188 -9.98 10.45 0.98
N ALA A 189 -10.24 10.55 -0.33
CA ALA A 189 -11.54 10.22 -0.89
C ALA A 189 -11.37 9.43 -2.19
N SER A 190 -12.21 8.43 -2.41
CA SER A 190 -12.22 7.63 -3.64
C SER A 190 -13.51 7.80 -4.42
N ILE A 191 -13.42 7.60 -5.73
CA ILE A 191 -14.58 7.43 -6.60
C ILE A 191 -14.96 5.96 -6.59
N GLY A 192 -16.23 5.66 -6.33
CA GLY A 192 -16.74 4.29 -6.25
C GLY A 192 -17.26 3.92 -4.87
N THR A 193 -16.84 2.78 -4.33
CA THR A 193 -17.29 2.26 -3.04
C THR A 193 -16.14 1.85 -2.14
N ARG A 194 -16.40 1.71 -0.83
CA ARG A 194 -15.45 1.10 0.11
C ARG A 194 -15.11 -0.34 -0.24
N ALA A 195 -16.09 -1.10 -0.74
CA ALA A 195 -15.87 -2.46 -1.20
C ALA A 195 -14.83 -2.52 -2.35
N TYR A 196 -14.91 -1.57 -3.29
CA TYR A 196 -13.88 -1.40 -4.31
C TYR A 196 -12.50 -1.15 -3.68
N GLN A 197 -12.37 -0.20 -2.76
CA GLN A 197 -11.11 0.09 -2.10
C GLN A 197 -10.55 -1.12 -1.32
N MET A 198 -11.41 -1.88 -0.65
CA MET A 198 -11.03 -3.11 0.06
C MET A 198 -10.57 -4.21 -0.90
N SER A 199 -11.24 -4.36 -2.05
CA SER A 199 -10.88 -5.39 -3.03
C SER A 199 -9.50 -5.18 -3.64
N LEU A 200 -9.03 -3.92 -3.72
CA LEU A 200 -7.70 -3.59 -4.23
C LEU A 200 -6.57 -4.22 -3.41
N PHE A 201 -6.76 -4.41 -2.09
CA PHE A 201 -5.77 -5.11 -1.25
C PHE A 201 -5.62 -6.60 -1.62
N VAL A 202 -6.65 -7.20 -2.19
CA VAL A 202 -6.59 -8.58 -2.68
C VAL A 202 -6.08 -8.64 -4.11
N ILE A 203 -6.55 -7.72 -4.98
CA ILE A 203 -6.27 -7.75 -6.42
C ILE A 203 -4.84 -7.31 -6.71
N PHE A 204 -4.39 -6.20 -6.11
CA PHE A 204 -3.09 -5.62 -6.38
C PHE A 204 -1.97 -6.35 -5.65
N GLU A 205 -0.80 -6.42 -6.29
CA GLU A 205 0.42 -6.96 -5.71
C GLU A 205 1.28 -5.84 -5.14
N SER A 206 1.62 -5.95 -3.86
CA SER A 206 2.60 -5.10 -3.19
C SER A 206 3.18 -5.83 -2.00
N GLY A 207 4.50 -5.81 -1.82
CA GLY A 207 5.14 -6.33 -0.61
C GLY A 207 4.97 -5.40 0.60
N LEU A 208 4.54 -4.16 0.36
CA LEU A 208 4.24 -3.15 1.37
C LEU A 208 2.95 -2.43 0.98
N GLN A 209 1.82 -2.93 1.46
CA GLN A 209 0.50 -2.33 1.19
C GLN A 209 0.28 -1.13 2.10
N MET A 210 0.18 0.05 1.49
CA MET A 210 -0.11 1.30 2.17
C MET A 210 -1.59 1.44 2.52
N LEU A 211 -1.88 2.31 3.48
CA LEU A 211 -3.23 2.69 3.91
C LEU A 211 -3.46 4.17 3.62
N ALA A 212 -4.43 4.49 2.75
CA ALA A 212 -4.67 5.85 2.25
C ALA A 212 -5.16 6.84 3.28
N ASP A 213 -5.83 6.36 4.34
CA ASP A 213 -6.60 7.21 5.25
C ASP A 213 -5.95 7.43 6.61
N ASN A 214 -6.48 8.41 7.31
CA ASN A 214 -6.06 8.72 8.68
C ASN A 214 -6.69 7.75 9.71
N PRO A 215 -6.07 7.64 10.88
CA PRO A 215 -6.51 6.76 11.96
C PRO A 215 -7.98 6.88 12.33
N THR A 216 -8.50 8.09 12.42
CA THR A 216 -9.88 8.33 12.84
C THR A 216 -10.89 7.69 11.89
N LEU A 217 -10.63 7.73 10.57
CA LEU A 217 -11.51 7.12 9.58
C LEU A 217 -11.46 5.60 9.65
N TYR A 218 -10.31 5.00 9.90
CA TYR A 218 -10.18 3.57 10.11
C TYR A 218 -10.87 3.08 11.39
N TYR A 219 -10.80 3.84 12.49
CA TYR A 219 -11.58 3.53 13.71
C TYR A 219 -13.09 3.61 13.48
N ARG A 220 -13.55 4.59 12.71
CA ARG A 220 -14.98 4.74 12.39
C ARG A 220 -15.51 3.67 11.43
N ASN A 221 -14.62 2.97 10.72
CA ASN A 221 -14.93 1.92 9.75
C ASN A 221 -14.21 0.61 10.14
N GLU A 222 -14.40 0.19 11.37
CA GLU A 222 -13.64 -0.91 11.98
C GLU A 222 -13.75 -2.21 11.18
N ASP A 223 -14.92 -2.56 10.66
CA ASP A 223 -15.12 -3.77 9.87
C ASP A 223 -14.28 -3.77 8.60
N CYS A 224 -14.24 -2.65 7.87
CA CYS A 224 -13.39 -2.48 6.71
C CYS A 224 -11.90 -2.58 7.07
N THR A 225 -11.51 -1.93 8.17
CA THR A 225 -10.12 -1.93 8.66
C THR A 225 -9.68 -3.33 9.05
N ARG A 226 -10.51 -4.09 9.77
CA ARG A 226 -10.24 -5.50 10.13
C ARG A 226 -10.07 -6.38 8.90
N PHE A 227 -10.86 -6.16 7.86
CA PHE A 227 -10.66 -6.89 6.60
C PHE A 227 -9.31 -6.55 5.98
N ILE A 228 -9.02 -5.26 5.74
CA ILE A 228 -7.79 -4.79 5.09
C ILE A 228 -6.55 -5.35 5.79
N THR A 229 -6.52 -5.26 7.12
CA THR A 229 -5.35 -5.66 7.91
C THR A 229 -5.14 -7.18 8.03
N GLN A 230 -6.14 -7.97 7.63
CA GLN A 230 -6.01 -9.41 7.54
C GLN A 230 -5.56 -9.91 6.15
N VAL A 231 -5.62 -9.05 5.13
CA VAL A 231 -5.17 -9.40 3.78
C VAL A 231 -3.64 -9.51 3.78
N PRO A 232 -3.08 -10.67 3.43
CA PRO A 232 -1.64 -10.85 3.39
C PRO A 232 -1.01 -10.14 2.18
N VAL A 233 0.28 -9.81 2.30
CA VAL A 233 1.07 -9.21 1.20
C VAL A 233 1.80 -10.25 0.34
N THR A 234 1.75 -11.53 0.74
CA THR A 234 2.34 -12.66 -0.02
C THR A 234 1.35 -13.80 -0.08
N TRP A 235 1.30 -14.48 -1.20
CA TRP A 235 0.31 -15.51 -1.51
C TRP A 235 0.95 -16.85 -1.81
N ASP A 236 0.30 -17.94 -1.39
CA ASP A 236 0.71 -19.29 -1.73
C ASP A 236 0.09 -19.75 -3.05
N GLU A 237 -1.06 -19.17 -3.40
CA GLU A 237 -1.79 -19.49 -4.62
C GLU A 237 -2.61 -18.28 -5.08
N THR A 238 -2.67 -18.07 -6.39
CA THR A 238 -3.53 -17.07 -7.03
C THR A 238 -4.31 -17.73 -8.15
N VAL A 239 -5.63 -17.62 -8.11
CA VAL A 239 -6.55 -18.13 -9.13
C VAL A 239 -7.32 -16.96 -9.70
N VAL A 240 -7.21 -16.75 -11.01
CA VAL A 240 -8.10 -15.81 -11.72
C VAL A 240 -9.41 -16.55 -11.98
N LEU A 241 -10.48 -16.13 -11.30
CA LEU A 241 -11.79 -16.75 -11.48
C LEU A 241 -12.42 -16.31 -12.79
N GLU A 242 -12.41 -15.02 -13.03
CA GLU A 242 -12.86 -14.43 -14.28
C GLU A 242 -12.19 -13.08 -14.53
N ALA A 243 -11.84 -12.76 -15.79
CA ALA A 243 -11.23 -11.48 -16.10
C ALA A 243 -11.43 -11.09 -17.57
N LYS A 244 -11.65 -9.79 -17.79
CA LYS A 244 -11.66 -9.17 -19.12
C LYS A 244 -11.06 -7.77 -19.03
N VAL A 245 -9.98 -7.56 -19.75
CA VAL A 245 -9.23 -6.30 -19.73
C VAL A 245 -10.15 -5.11 -20.00
N GLY A 246 -10.11 -4.12 -19.11
CA GLY A 246 -10.92 -2.90 -19.20
C GLY A 246 -12.38 -3.05 -18.77
N GLU A 247 -12.83 -4.27 -18.40
CA GLU A 247 -14.20 -4.50 -17.98
C GLU A 247 -14.30 -4.98 -16.53
N TYR A 248 -13.63 -6.08 -16.19
CA TYR A 248 -13.65 -6.65 -14.84
C TYR A 248 -12.46 -7.57 -14.57
N VAL A 249 -12.21 -7.81 -13.29
CA VAL A 249 -11.30 -8.85 -12.80
C VAL A 249 -11.81 -9.38 -11.48
N ILE A 250 -11.80 -10.71 -11.33
CA ILE A 250 -12.16 -11.41 -10.10
C ILE A 250 -11.07 -12.45 -9.82
N VAL A 251 -10.43 -12.34 -8.67
CA VAL A 251 -9.36 -13.24 -8.25
C VAL A 251 -9.66 -13.86 -6.90
N ALA A 252 -9.20 -15.09 -6.70
CA ALA A 252 -9.14 -15.74 -5.41
C ALA A 252 -7.67 -16.02 -5.07
N LYS A 253 -7.22 -15.59 -3.91
CA LYS A 253 -5.85 -15.76 -3.46
C LYS A 253 -5.80 -16.45 -2.11
N ARG A 254 -4.87 -17.39 -1.93
CA ARG A 254 -4.73 -18.19 -0.72
C ARG A 254 -3.45 -17.90 0.04
N LYS A 255 -3.59 -17.86 1.38
CA LYS A 255 -2.47 -17.88 2.31
C LYS A 255 -2.75 -18.88 3.43
N GLY A 256 -1.94 -19.93 3.53
CA GLY A 256 -2.23 -21.05 4.42
C GLY A 256 -3.58 -21.69 4.06
N GLU A 257 -4.46 -21.76 5.03
CA GLU A 257 -5.83 -22.31 4.86
C GLU A 257 -6.87 -21.22 4.48
N LYS A 258 -6.49 -19.95 4.46
CA LYS A 258 -7.42 -18.83 4.22
C LYS A 258 -7.41 -18.40 2.76
N TRP A 259 -8.61 -18.22 2.21
CA TRP A 259 -8.83 -17.65 0.90
C TRP A 259 -9.40 -16.24 1.01
N PHE A 260 -8.97 -15.37 0.09
CA PHE A 260 -9.45 -14.01 -0.06
C PHE A 260 -9.91 -13.83 -1.50
N ILE A 261 -11.12 -13.30 -1.69
CA ILE A 261 -11.66 -12.99 -3.02
C ILE A 261 -11.73 -11.48 -3.16
N GLY A 262 -11.17 -10.98 -4.27
CA GLY A 262 -11.28 -9.57 -4.67
C GLY A 262 -11.84 -9.48 -6.07
N GLY A 263 -12.80 -8.57 -6.26
CA GLY A 263 -13.39 -8.29 -7.55
C GLY A 263 -13.54 -6.79 -7.78
N MET A 264 -13.31 -6.34 -9.01
CA MET A 264 -13.64 -4.98 -9.46
C MET A 264 -14.13 -4.98 -10.90
N THR A 265 -14.98 -4.01 -11.20
CA THR A 265 -15.49 -3.72 -12.54
C THR A 265 -15.15 -2.28 -12.94
N ASN A 266 -15.34 -1.95 -14.21
CA ASN A 266 -15.35 -0.57 -14.66
C ASN A 266 -16.65 0.14 -14.19
N ASP A 267 -16.89 1.37 -14.63
CA ASP A 267 -18.05 2.19 -14.31
C ASP A 267 -19.35 1.80 -15.03
N LYS A 268 -19.29 0.79 -15.91
CA LYS A 268 -20.46 0.28 -16.65
C LYS A 268 -21.18 -0.78 -15.83
N GLU A 269 -22.51 -0.86 -15.98
CA GLU A 269 -23.29 -1.95 -15.42
C GLU A 269 -22.90 -3.28 -16.06
N ASN A 270 -22.37 -4.18 -15.24
CA ASN A 270 -22.03 -5.54 -15.64
C ASN A 270 -22.73 -6.48 -14.67
N GLU A 271 -23.81 -7.13 -15.12
CA GLU A 271 -24.39 -8.27 -14.38
C GLU A 271 -23.51 -9.51 -14.67
N ARG A 272 -22.98 -10.11 -13.62
CA ARG A 272 -22.20 -11.33 -13.70
C ARG A 272 -22.60 -12.29 -12.61
N GLU A 273 -23.03 -13.47 -13.00
CA GLU A 273 -23.12 -14.62 -12.12
C GLU A 273 -21.77 -15.35 -12.13
N LEU A 274 -21.10 -15.42 -10.97
CA LEU A 274 -20.00 -16.34 -10.80
C LEU A 274 -20.53 -17.76 -10.93
N ALA A 275 -19.93 -18.58 -11.77
CA ALA A 275 -20.35 -19.96 -11.95
C ALA A 275 -20.45 -20.67 -10.57
N PRO A 276 -21.58 -21.26 -10.20
CA PRO A 276 -21.85 -21.82 -8.88
C PRO A 276 -20.81 -22.83 -8.39
N VAL A 277 -20.13 -23.49 -9.32
CA VAL A 277 -19.10 -24.52 -9.06
C VAL A 277 -17.88 -23.92 -8.35
N TYR A 278 -17.48 -22.69 -8.67
CA TYR A 278 -16.34 -22.03 -8.02
C TYR A 278 -16.70 -21.58 -6.61
N LEU A 279 -17.89 -21.05 -6.41
CA LEU A 279 -18.36 -20.61 -5.09
C LEU A 279 -18.45 -21.79 -4.11
N ILE A 280 -18.95 -22.95 -4.54
CA ILE A 280 -19.11 -24.14 -3.70
C ILE A 280 -17.76 -24.73 -3.28
N SER A 281 -16.78 -24.76 -4.17
CA SER A 281 -15.42 -25.23 -3.85
C SER A 281 -14.73 -24.36 -2.79
N PHE A 282 -14.97 -23.05 -2.80
CA PHE A 282 -14.40 -22.12 -1.83
C PHE A 282 -15.17 -22.05 -0.51
N LEU A 283 -16.48 -22.20 -0.53
CA LEU A 283 -17.33 -22.19 0.69
C LEU A 283 -17.04 -23.37 1.63
N THR A 284 -16.57 -24.50 1.13
CA THR A 284 -16.19 -25.66 1.95
C THR A 284 -14.86 -25.48 2.68
N GLN A 285 -14.05 -24.46 2.36
CA GLN A 285 -12.74 -24.19 2.95
C GLN A 285 -12.70 -22.94 3.86
N LYS A 286 -13.74 -22.66 4.64
CA LYS A 286 -13.80 -21.51 5.59
C LYS A 286 -13.38 -20.18 4.97
N MET A 287 -14.22 -19.65 4.09
CA MET A 287 -14.02 -18.30 3.51
C MET A 287 -14.13 -17.20 4.55
N LEU A 288 -13.14 -16.31 4.54
CA LEU A 288 -13.18 -15.06 5.27
C LEU A 288 -13.35 -13.90 4.28
N LEU A 289 -14.55 -13.38 4.16
CA LEU A 289 -14.97 -12.15 3.46
C LEU A 289 -14.70 -12.06 1.94
N MET A 290 -15.76 -11.71 1.25
CA MET A 290 -15.79 -11.34 -0.16
C MET A 290 -15.92 -9.82 -0.27
N ALA A 291 -14.98 -9.13 -0.92
CA ALA A 291 -15.11 -7.75 -1.32
C ALA A 291 -15.34 -7.69 -2.83
N ILE A 292 -16.59 -7.51 -3.24
CA ILE A 292 -16.97 -7.37 -4.64
C ILE A 292 -17.44 -5.93 -4.85
N TYR A 293 -16.91 -5.28 -5.91
CA TYR A 293 -17.46 -4.04 -6.40
C TYR A 293 -18.69 -4.33 -7.24
N GLU A 294 -19.85 -4.12 -6.67
CA GLU A 294 -21.13 -3.97 -7.39
C GLU A 294 -21.75 -2.62 -7.04
N ARG A 295 -22.39 -2.03 -8.02
CA ARG A 295 -23.36 -0.95 -7.76
C ARG A 295 -24.47 -1.56 -6.90
N TRP A 296 -24.42 -1.30 -5.58
CA TRP A 296 -25.45 -1.75 -4.65
C TRP A 296 -26.78 -1.12 -4.97
N ASN A 297 -27.52 -1.73 -5.86
CA ASN A 297 -28.97 -1.73 -5.85
C ASN A 297 -29.37 -3.19 -6.09
N GLU A 298 -29.83 -3.81 -5.00
CA GLU A 298 -30.49 -5.12 -4.97
C GLU A 298 -29.60 -6.37 -5.04
N VAL A 299 -28.90 -6.70 -3.94
CA VAL A 299 -28.73 -8.11 -3.59
C VAL A 299 -29.91 -8.50 -2.69
N LYS A 300 -30.92 -9.16 -3.24
CA LYS A 300 -31.85 -9.95 -2.44
C LYS A 300 -31.16 -11.23 -2.06
N VAL A 301 -30.92 -11.44 -0.75
CA VAL A 301 -30.61 -12.75 -0.16
C VAL A 301 -31.82 -13.66 -0.28
#